data_f2a096dec901032e2b4a43f9dfb0f433
#
_entry.id   f2a096dec901032e2b4a43f9dfb0f433
#
_cell.length_a   1.000
_cell.length_b   1.000
_cell.length_c   1.000
_cell.angle_alpha   90.00
_cell.angle_beta   90.00
_cell.angle_gamma   90.00
#
_symmetry.space_group_name_H-M   'P 1'
#
loop_
_entity.id
_entity.type
_entity.pdbx_description
1 polymer ?
#
loop_
_entity_poly.entity_id
_entity_poly.type
_entity_poly.pdbx_seq_one_letter_code
_entity_poly.pdbx_strand_id
1 'polypeptide(L)'
;MYKPHFALKALTAALLVGGLCQSALACTTIIAGRKATADGSVLVARLEDYTYNNHAKRFVVVPPQQYKDGDTLSFDNGVSVPAPKSGMRYTAMRDWNGDQRGALGPWSEFGANEAGVILSATNSTEPNEKAAKADPLVADEGGVIEAILPDLILPQAKTAREGVELLGKYVETLGAGETNGIQIADDKEAWLFEIGSGHHWIAVRVPDDGYVVMANGMRVHDADLNDKANVQSSAGIAEFAEKHQLLEKVDPAKFNFAKAFGIVGDAYNVDREWLVQNKLEPGRKQDIRQQQYPFYTKPEKPISVEQVAAILRIDSYAGTPLDGKKPAGDQKQRPIAMERNVEAHILQVRPQMPKGLQVLSWQSLGNVRDGLLLPYYLESLRGTPRVFQQGSDDFDEHSAWWTFRSLTSLAHANDKQYMPLLHGWRDRLEGSLRAAQPAQDEMLKALAQKDGEVARAAAERFSNGTALWALDQAGVLRANILTDLTKSTEQNYSPEELEKIKHL
;
A
#
# COMPACT_ATOMS: atom_id res chain seq x y z
N MET A 1 60.39 14.10 -27.84
CA MET A 1 60.68 13.33 -26.63
C MET A 1 60.42 14.21 -25.43
N TYR A 2 59.26 14.08 -24.84
CA TYR A 2 58.94 14.71 -23.54
C TYR A 2 58.07 13.74 -22.73
N LYS A 3 58.57 13.26 -21.65
CA LYS A 3 57.79 12.49 -20.64
C LYS A 3 57.33 13.49 -19.57
N PRO A 4 56.05 13.48 -19.19
CA PRO A 4 55.68 14.08 -17.90
C PRO A 4 55.55 13.02 -16.83
N HIS A 5 56.16 13.34 -15.70
CA HIS A 5 56.05 12.63 -14.44
C HIS A 5 54.63 12.78 -13.85
N PHE A 6 53.97 11.67 -13.54
CA PHE A 6 52.76 11.67 -12.74
C PHE A 6 53.16 11.62 -11.25
N ALA A 7 52.93 12.70 -10.55
CA ALA A 7 53.00 12.76 -9.12
C ALA A 7 51.67 12.25 -8.53
N LEU A 8 51.70 11.12 -7.85
CA LEU A 8 50.63 10.51 -7.11
C LEU A 8 50.36 11.34 -5.84
N LYS A 9 49.34 12.20 -5.85
CA LYS A 9 48.78 12.82 -4.63
C LYS A 9 47.71 11.89 -4.06
N ALA A 10 48.01 11.26 -2.91
CA ALA A 10 47.01 10.60 -2.11
C ALA A 10 46.02 11.64 -1.61
N LEU A 11 44.78 11.58 -2.12
CA LEU A 11 43.66 12.32 -1.57
C LEU A 11 42.96 11.42 -0.57
N THR A 12 43.09 11.77 0.68
CA THR A 12 42.32 11.20 1.79
C THR A 12 40.86 11.62 1.57
N ALA A 13 40.04 10.71 1.10
CA ALA A 13 38.58 10.90 1.04
C ALA A 13 38.03 10.81 2.45
N ALA A 14 37.75 11.95 3.07
CA ALA A 14 36.85 12.01 4.21
C ALA A 14 35.45 11.57 3.73
N LEU A 15 35.02 10.40 4.18
CA LEU A 15 33.64 9.95 4.08
C LEU A 15 32.77 10.92 4.87
N LEU A 16 32.23 11.93 4.21
CA LEU A 16 31.00 12.60 4.62
C LEU A 16 29.89 11.56 4.46
N VAL A 17 29.52 10.92 5.56
CA VAL A 17 28.21 10.27 5.68
C VAL A 17 27.19 11.40 5.68
N GLY A 18 26.87 11.91 4.49
CA GLY A 18 25.67 12.67 4.24
C GLY A 18 24.53 11.66 4.31
N GLY A 19 23.78 11.66 5.41
CA GLY A 19 22.49 11.00 5.47
C GLY A 19 21.67 11.50 4.28
N LEU A 20 21.54 10.67 3.25
CA LEU A 20 20.45 10.77 2.29
C LEU A 20 19.19 10.59 3.14
N CYS A 21 18.53 11.69 3.50
CA CYS A 21 17.12 11.63 3.84
C CYS A 21 16.45 10.96 2.64
N GLN A 22 16.31 9.65 2.69
CA GLN A 22 15.35 8.96 1.84
C GLN A 22 14.03 9.65 2.15
N SER A 23 13.49 10.34 1.16
CA SER A 23 12.16 10.93 1.26
C SER A 23 11.23 9.75 1.55
N ALA A 24 10.85 9.61 2.82
CA ALA A 24 10.02 8.50 3.27
C ALA A 24 8.83 8.38 2.32
N LEU A 25 8.74 7.27 1.62
CA LEU A 25 7.56 6.90 0.84
C LEU A 25 6.42 6.87 1.83
N ALA A 26 5.43 7.74 1.66
CA ALA A 26 4.51 8.05 2.73
C ALA A 26 3.15 7.44 2.45
N CYS A 27 2.87 6.32 3.07
CA CYS A 27 1.63 5.57 2.98
C CYS A 27 0.65 5.92 4.10
N THR A 28 -0.63 5.64 3.92
CA THR A 28 -1.62 5.66 5.00
C THR A 28 -2.45 4.39 4.92
N THR A 29 -2.54 3.68 6.03
CA THR A 29 -3.22 2.38 6.14
C THR A 29 -4.35 2.42 7.15
N ILE A 30 -5.44 1.72 6.84
CA ILE A 30 -6.57 1.43 7.73
C ILE A 30 -6.76 -0.08 7.76
N ILE A 31 -6.79 -0.68 8.96
CA ILE A 31 -7.08 -2.10 9.15
C ILE A 31 -8.32 -2.19 10.04
N ALA A 32 -9.32 -2.95 9.65
CA ALA A 32 -10.53 -3.13 10.45
C ALA A 32 -10.89 -4.60 10.61
N GLY A 33 -11.21 -4.99 11.84
CA GLY A 33 -11.72 -6.32 12.16
C GLY A 33 -13.14 -6.51 11.66
N ARG A 34 -13.56 -7.76 11.46
CA ARG A 34 -14.82 -8.14 10.81
C ARG A 34 -16.10 -7.64 11.49
N LYS A 35 -16.07 -7.33 12.79
CA LYS A 35 -17.20 -6.74 13.51
C LYS A 35 -17.20 -5.22 13.50
N ALA A 36 -16.10 -4.62 13.03
CA ALA A 36 -15.97 -3.18 12.84
C ALA A 36 -16.41 -2.73 11.45
N THR A 37 -16.60 -3.64 10.50
CA THR A 37 -17.00 -3.36 9.11
C THR A 37 -18.49 -3.56 8.87
N ALA A 38 -19.02 -2.88 7.85
CA ALA A 38 -20.45 -2.88 7.54
C ALA A 38 -20.93 -4.22 6.94
N ASP A 39 -20.05 -4.97 6.29
CA ASP A 39 -20.37 -6.22 5.59
C ASP A 39 -19.79 -7.47 6.29
N GLY A 40 -19.15 -7.31 7.46
CA GLY A 40 -18.53 -8.40 8.19
C GLY A 40 -17.21 -8.91 7.60
N SER A 41 -16.62 -8.21 6.66
CA SER A 41 -15.29 -8.52 6.14
C SER A 41 -14.18 -8.08 7.09
N VAL A 42 -13.03 -8.74 7.04
CA VAL A 42 -11.77 -8.13 7.45
C VAL A 42 -11.37 -7.14 6.35
N LEU A 43 -11.01 -5.91 6.72
CA LEU A 43 -10.68 -4.86 5.77
C LEU A 43 -9.25 -4.36 5.98
N VAL A 44 -8.48 -4.29 4.90
CA VAL A 44 -7.17 -3.64 4.86
C VAL A 44 -7.17 -2.65 3.69
N ALA A 45 -6.92 -1.39 3.98
CA ALA A 45 -6.84 -0.35 2.96
C ALA A 45 -5.53 0.42 3.10
N ARG A 46 -4.88 0.70 1.98
CA ARG A 46 -3.64 1.48 1.94
C ARG A 46 -3.60 2.29 0.66
N LEU A 47 -2.94 3.42 0.71
CA LEU A 47 -2.48 4.14 -0.46
C LEU A 47 -0.96 4.24 -0.43
N GLU A 48 -0.35 4.22 -1.60
CA GLU A 48 1.08 4.32 -1.80
C GLU A 48 1.46 5.67 -2.38
N ASP A 49 2.45 6.28 -1.77
CA ASP A 49 3.16 7.43 -2.36
C ASP A 49 4.45 6.96 -3.00
N TYR A 50 4.82 7.62 -4.07
CA TYR A 50 6.12 7.47 -4.67
C TYR A 50 6.86 8.81 -4.77
N THR A 51 8.14 8.77 -5.08
CA THR A 51 8.96 9.99 -5.23
C THR A 51 8.53 10.80 -6.47
N TYR A 52 8.09 10.10 -7.52
CA TYR A 52 7.71 10.67 -8.81
C TYR A 52 6.25 10.35 -9.14
N ASN A 53 5.59 11.25 -9.86
CA ASN A 53 4.20 11.09 -10.28
C ASN A 53 4.02 10.17 -11.49
N ASN A 54 5.08 9.74 -12.13
CA ASN A 54 5.10 8.95 -13.36
C ASN A 54 5.59 7.51 -13.15
N HIS A 55 5.64 7.04 -11.90
CA HIS A 55 6.04 5.67 -11.61
C HIS A 55 4.87 4.69 -11.81
N ALA A 56 4.89 4.01 -12.94
CA ALA A 56 3.80 3.12 -13.31
C ALA A 56 3.78 1.83 -12.48
N LYS A 57 2.57 1.31 -12.24
CA LYS A 57 2.34 0.02 -11.60
C LYS A 57 1.80 -1.00 -12.60
N ARG A 58 2.06 -2.27 -12.33
CA ARG A 58 1.56 -3.42 -13.08
C ARG A 58 0.76 -4.34 -12.15
N PHE A 59 -0.38 -4.78 -12.62
CA PHE A 59 -1.18 -5.76 -11.90
C PHE A 59 -1.03 -7.13 -12.55
N VAL A 60 -0.39 -8.05 -11.82
CA VAL A 60 0.00 -9.38 -12.34
C VAL A 60 -0.58 -10.51 -11.50
N VAL A 61 -0.63 -11.69 -12.09
CA VAL A 61 -0.88 -12.95 -11.39
C VAL A 61 0.37 -13.81 -11.52
N VAL A 62 0.93 -14.19 -10.39
CA VAL A 62 2.05 -15.13 -10.33
C VAL A 62 1.48 -16.54 -10.27
N PRO A 63 1.81 -17.41 -11.24
CA PRO A 63 1.25 -18.77 -11.29
C PRO A 63 1.77 -19.64 -10.14
N PRO A 64 1.03 -20.70 -9.78
CA PRO A 64 1.52 -21.66 -8.80
C PRO A 64 2.75 -22.40 -9.33
N GLN A 65 3.68 -22.72 -8.44
CA GLN A 65 4.92 -23.40 -8.79
C GLN A 65 5.11 -24.67 -7.95
N GLN A 66 5.73 -25.68 -8.53
CA GLN A 66 6.16 -26.89 -7.83
C GLN A 66 7.68 -26.86 -7.68
N TYR A 67 8.16 -27.06 -6.48
CA TYR A 67 9.56 -27.04 -6.14
C TYR A 67 10.03 -28.43 -5.70
N LYS A 68 11.29 -28.75 -5.99
CA LYS A 68 11.96 -29.95 -5.53
C LYS A 68 12.56 -29.75 -4.14
N ASP A 69 12.86 -30.85 -3.46
CA ASP A 69 13.59 -30.76 -2.19
C ASP A 69 14.96 -30.10 -2.41
N GLY A 70 15.24 -29.05 -1.65
CA GLY A 70 16.45 -28.23 -1.74
C GLY A 70 16.33 -27.00 -2.64
N ASP A 71 15.22 -26.82 -3.37
CA ASP A 71 14.96 -25.58 -4.09
C ASP A 71 14.75 -24.39 -3.12
N THR A 72 15.02 -23.19 -3.61
CA THR A 72 14.87 -21.95 -2.85
C THR A 72 13.98 -20.93 -3.57
N LEU A 73 13.32 -20.10 -2.80
CA LEU A 73 12.83 -18.80 -3.27
C LEU A 73 14.00 -17.84 -3.18
N SER A 74 14.44 -17.31 -4.31
CA SER A 74 15.59 -16.42 -4.39
C SER A 74 15.21 -15.12 -5.06
N PHE A 75 15.72 -14.02 -4.54
CA PHE A 75 15.45 -12.65 -4.97
C PHE A 75 16.74 -11.95 -5.40
N ASP A 76 16.62 -10.94 -6.26
CA ASP A 76 17.78 -10.23 -6.82
C ASP A 76 18.58 -9.46 -5.76
N ASN A 77 17.97 -9.13 -4.62
CA ASN A 77 18.69 -8.60 -3.46
C ASN A 77 19.52 -9.64 -2.69
N GLY A 78 19.62 -10.88 -3.17
CA GLY A 78 20.42 -11.94 -2.56
C GLY A 78 19.71 -12.74 -1.46
N VAL A 79 18.49 -12.36 -1.06
CA VAL A 79 17.70 -13.17 -0.13
C VAL A 79 17.35 -14.51 -0.80
N SER A 80 17.60 -15.60 -0.09
CA SER A 80 17.28 -16.96 -0.52
C SER A 80 16.79 -17.77 0.68
N VAL A 81 15.58 -18.30 0.58
CA VAL A 81 14.94 -19.10 1.63
C VAL A 81 14.46 -20.42 1.06
N PRO A 82 14.33 -21.49 1.87
CA PRO A 82 13.80 -22.75 1.40
C PRO A 82 12.42 -22.56 0.73
N ALA A 83 12.27 -23.06 -0.50
CA ALA A 83 10.99 -23.01 -1.19
C ALA A 83 9.98 -23.98 -0.57
N PRO A 84 8.67 -23.65 -0.54
CA PRO A 84 7.64 -24.62 -0.19
C PRO A 84 7.55 -25.70 -1.27
N LYS A 85 7.12 -26.93 -0.95
CA LYS A 85 6.92 -27.97 -1.97
C LYS A 85 5.99 -27.53 -3.10
N SER A 86 4.98 -26.71 -2.75
CA SER A 86 4.05 -26.11 -3.68
C SER A 86 3.88 -24.63 -3.33
N GLY A 87 4.38 -23.76 -4.18
CA GLY A 87 4.13 -22.32 -4.11
C GLY A 87 2.74 -22.02 -4.66
N MET A 88 1.94 -21.31 -3.86
CA MET A 88 0.57 -20.95 -4.23
C MET A 88 0.56 -19.86 -5.32
N ARG A 89 -0.48 -19.87 -6.15
CA ARG A 89 -0.79 -18.73 -7.03
C ARG A 89 -1.16 -17.54 -6.18
N TYR A 90 -0.71 -16.35 -6.59
CA TYR A 90 -1.09 -15.09 -5.96
C TYR A 90 -1.15 -13.94 -6.97
N THR A 91 -1.89 -12.89 -6.63
CA THR A 91 -1.90 -11.61 -7.35
C THR A 91 -0.87 -10.67 -6.74
N ALA A 92 -0.33 -9.76 -7.54
CA ALA A 92 0.59 -8.73 -7.05
C ALA A 92 0.42 -7.44 -7.84
N MET A 93 0.38 -6.31 -7.12
CA MET A 93 0.56 -4.97 -7.68
C MET A 93 2.05 -4.65 -7.59
N ARG A 94 2.71 -4.53 -8.73
CA ARG A 94 4.17 -4.38 -8.81
C ARG A 94 4.57 -3.07 -9.47
N ASP A 95 5.75 -2.59 -9.14
CA ASP A 95 6.44 -1.58 -9.90
C ASP A 95 6.67 -2.07 -11.34
N TRP A 96 6.60 -1.15 -12.31
CA TRP A 96 6.75 -1.54 -13.72
C TRP A 96 8.11 -2.20 -14.01
N ASN A 97 9.14 -1.81 -13.26
CA ASN A 97 10.53 -2.28 -13.41
C ASN A 97 10.97 -3.25 -12.30
N GLY A 98 10.05 -3.64 -11.40
CA GLY A 98 10.40 -4.38 -10.19
C GLY A 98 11.03 -5.75 -10.43
N ASP A 99 10.68 -6.42 -11.53
CA ASP A 99 11.24 -7.71 -11.92
C ASP A 99 12.26 -7.62 -13.07
N GLN A 100 12.79 -6.41 -13.34
CA GLN A 100 13.88 -6.25 -14.30
C GLN A 100 15.20 -6.69 -13.67
N ARG A 101 16.11 -7.19 -14.51
CA ARG A 101 17.42 -7.62 -14.08
C ARG A 101 18.18 -6.48 -13.39
N GLY A 102 18.64 -6.72 -12.17
CA GLY A 102 19.34 -5.75 -11.33
C GLY A 102 18.43 -4.93 -10.40
N ALA A 103 17.12 -5.15 -10.41
CA ALA A 103 16.26 -4.66 -9.36
C ALA A 103 16.50 -5.44 -8.05
N LEU A 104 16.31 -4.80 -6.91
CA LEU A 104 16.49 -5.46 -5.60
C LEU A 104 15.39 -6.49 -5.29
N GLY A 105 14.30 -6.50 -6.05
CA GLY A 105 13.20 -7.45 -5.90
C GLY A 105 12.03 -7.10 -6.82
N PRO A 106 10.91 -7.86 -6.72
CA PRO A 106 9.74 -7.64 -7.58
C PRO A 106 8.95 -6.37 -7.25
N TRP A 107 9.22 -5.70 -6.13
CA TRP A 107 8.55 -4.46 -5.69
C TRP A 107 7.03 -4.55 -5.71
N SER A 108 6.52 -5.57 -5.01
CA SER A 108 5.08 -5.79 -4.90
C SER A 108 4.51 -5.04 -3.70
N GLU A 109 3.45 -4.25 -3.93
CA GLU A 109 2.82 -3.41 -2.91
C GLU A 109 1.74 -4.14 -2.12
N PHE A 110 0.98 -4.97 -2.80
CA PHE A 110 -0.02 -5.81 -2.17
C PHE A 110 -0.37 -7.01 -3.05
N GLY A 111 -1.00 -7.99 -2.44
CA GLY A 111 -1.54 -9.13 -3.16
C GLY A 111 -2.41 -10.01 -2.29
N ALA A 112 -2.97 -11.03 -2.92
CA ALA A 112 -3.71 -12.10 -2.27
C ALA A 112 -3.34 -13.44 -2.91
N ASN A 113 -3.20 -14.49 -2.09
CA ASN A 113 -2.98 -15.82 -2.61
C ASN A 113 -4.29 -16.62 -2.74
N GLU A 114 -4.22 -17.78 -3.36
CA GLU A 114 -5.38 -18.65 -3.58
C GLU A 114 -5.94 -19.31 -2.31
N ALA A 115 -5.24 -19.21 -1.17
CA ALA A 115 -5.74 -19.60 0.14
C ALA A 115 -6.55 -18.50 0.84
N GLY A 116 -6.61 -17.27 0.28
CA GLY A 116 -7.32 -16.13 0.82
C GLY A 116 -6.51 -15.30 1.82
N VAL A 117 -5.19 -15.50 1.88
CA VAL A 117 -4.30 -14.62 2.63
C VAL A 117 -4.00 -13.39 1.80
N ILE A 118 -4.18 -12.22 2.39
CA ILE A 118 -3.78 -10.93 1.84
C ILE A 118 -2.55 -10.40 2.56
N LEU A 119 -1.70 -9.72 1.82
CA LEU A 119 -0.58 -8.95 2.36
C LEU A 119 -0.56 -7.59 1.66
N SER A 120 -0.49 -6.53 2.46
CA SER A 120 -0.26 -5.14 2.01
C SER A 120 1.03 -4.66 2.67
N ALA A 121 1.98 -4.27 1.86
CA ALA A 121 3.31 -3.80 2.26
C ALA A 121 3.63 -2.54 1.46
N THR A 122 4.18 -1.52 2.03
CA THR A 122 4.59 -1.30 3.41
C THR A 122 4.21 0.12 3.84
N ASN A 123 4.22 0.36 5.15
CA ASN A 123 4.31 1.72 5.65
C ASN A 123 5.75 1.90 6.16
N SER A 124 6.60 2.54 5.37
CA SER A 124 8.00 2.80 5.77
C SER A 124 8.02 3.61 7.06
N THR A 125 8.84 3.18 8.01
CA THR A 125 9.03 3.81 9.32
C THR A 125 10.50 4.13 9.54
N GLU A 126 10.81 4.84 10.61
CA GLU A 126 12.20 5.14 10.98
C GLU A 126 12.47 4.64 12.39
N PRO A 127 13.60 3.94 12.63
CA PRO A 127 14.02 3.58 13.97
C PRO A 127 14.55 4.83 14.69
N ASN A 128 14.40 4.90 16.01
CA ASN A 128 15.08 5.91 16.79
C ASN A 128 16.59 5.60 16.90
N GLU A 129 17.40 6.60 17.24
CA GLU A 129 18.86 6.47 17.31
C GLU A 129 19.35 5.37 18.25
N LYS A 130 18.66 5.13 19.38
CA LYS A 130 19.04 4.09 20.34
C LYS A 130 18.80 2.69 19.76
N ALA A 131 17.65 2.47 19.14
CA ALA A 131 17.31 1.20 18.50
C ALA A 131 18.25 0.92 17.32
N ALA A 132 18.46 1.90 16.43
CA ALA A 132 19.36 1.80 15.29
C ALA A 132 20.82 1.49 15.71
N LYS A 133 21.26 2.01 16.85
CA LYS A 133 22.60 1.72 17.40
C LYS A 133 22.68 0.36 18.07
N ALA A 134 21.60 -0.08 18.74
CA ALA A 134 21.58 -1.32 19.50
C ALA A 134 21.49 -2.57 18.62
N ASP A 135 20.72 -2.49 17.55
CA ASP A 135 20.50 -3.53 16.54
C ASP A 135 20.37 -2.87 15.16
N PRO A 136 21.48 -2.55 14.48
CA PRO A 136 21.46 -1.90 13.18
C PRO A 136 20.74 -2.71 12.13
N LEU A 137 20.09 -2.01 11.19
CA LEU A 137 19.59 -2.64 9.98
C LEU A 137 20.74 -3.31 9.22
N VAL A 138 20.46 -4.43 8.58
CA VAL A 138 21.42 -5.08 7.68
C VAL A 138 21.44 -4.36 6.33
N ALA A 139 22.35 -4.76 5.44
CA ALA A 139 22.32 -4.22 4.08
C ALA A 139 21.05 -4.67 3.34
N ASP A 140 20.59 -3.85 2.39
CA ASP A 140 19.44 -4.20 1.54
C ASP A 140 19.71 -5.51 0.77
N GLU A 141 20.97 -5.70 0.37
CA GLU A 141 21.46 -6.97 -0.18
C GLU A 141 21.53 -8.03 0.92
N GLY A 142 20.64 -9.00 0.84
CA GLY A 142 20.53 -10.11 1.80
C GLY A 142 19.59 -9.88 2.97
N GLY A 143 19.09 -8.64 3.18
CA GLY A 143 18.09 -8.30 4.19
C GLY A 143 16.65 -8.41 3.70
N VAL A 144 15.73 -8.55 4.66
CA VAL A 144 14.27 -8.43 4.38
C VAL A 144 13.96 -6.97 4.14
N ILE A 145 13.49 -6.65 2.93
CA ILE A 145 13.14 -5.30 2.48
C ILE A 145 11.74 -5.31 1.84
N GLU A 146 11.14 -4.13 1.71
CA GLU A 146 9.82 -3.90 1.08
C GLU A 146 9.68 -4.62 -0.26
N ALA A 147 10.68 -4.51 -1.09
CA ALA A 147 10.70 -5.00 -2.46
C ALA A 147 10.33 -6.48 -2.63
N ILE A 148 10.49 -7.32 -1.60
CA ILE A 148 10.30 -8.76 -1.70
C ILE A 148 9.13 -9.29 -0.85
N LEU A 149 8.54 -8.50 0.04
CA LEU A 149 7.63 -8.97 1.09
C LEU A 149 6.43 -9.80 0.57
N PRO A 150 5.59 -9.31 -0.35
CA PRO A 150 4.47 -10.11 -0.86
C PRO A 150 4.93 -11.40 -1.55
N ASP A 151 6.00 -11.31 -2.34
CA ASP A 151 6.54 -12.43 -3.11
C ASP A 151 7.30 -13.44 -2.23
N LEU A 152 7.77 -13.01 -1.07
CA LEU A 152 8.36 -13.89 -0.06
C LEU A 152 7.29 -14.67 0.73
N ILE A 153 6.16 -14.04 1.07
CA ILE A 153 5.17 -14.59 2.00
C ILE A 153 4.00 -15.27 1.29
N LEU A 154 3.40 -14.61 0.27
CA LEU A 154 2.16 -15.10 -0.35
C LEU A 154 2.26 -16.49 -1.00
N PRO A 155 3.37 -16.92 -1.61
CA PRO A 155 3.46 -18.28 -2.13
C PRO A 155 3.47 -19.37 -1.05
N GLN A 156 3.67 -19.03 0.23
CA GLN A 156 3.90 -19.96 1.31
C GLN A 156 2.79 -19.99 2.36
N ALA A 157 2.29 -18.80 2.77
CA ALA A 157 1.36 -18.66 3.89
C ALA A 157 -0.05 -19.14 3.54
N LYS A 158 -0.62 -20.06 4.31
CA LYS A 158 -1.99 -20.55 4.18
C LYS A 158 -2.98 -19.82 5.08
N THR A 159 -2.47 -19.13 6.09
CA THR A 159 -3.23 -18.30 7.01
C THR A 159 -2.46 -17.01 7.31
N ALA A 160 -3.17 -15.99 7.80
CA ALA A 160 -2.52 -14.75 8.21
C ALA A 160 -1.46 -14.99 9.30
N ARG A 161 -1.76 -15.86 10.26
CA ARG A 161 -0.84 -16.24 11.34
C ARG A 161 0.43 -16.91 10.84
N GLU A 162 0.32 -17.86 9.90
CA GLU A 162 1.50 -18.45 9.23
C GLU A 162 2.33 -17.37 8.52
N GLY A 163 1.69 -16.38 7.89
CA GLY A 163 2.38 -15.25 7.26
C GLY A 163 3.18 -14.42 8.27
N VAL A 164 2.60 -14.13 9.43
CA VAL A 164 3.28 -13.44 10.54
C VAL A 164 4.48 -14.25 11.07
N GLU A 165 4.29 -15.55 11.30
CA GLU A 165 5.34 -16.44 11.81
C GLU A 165 6.50 -16.59 10.81
N LEU A 166 6.20 -16.72 9.52
CA LEU A 166 7.20 -16.79 8.46
C LEU A 166 8.00 -15.50 8.36
N LEU A 167 7.32 -14.35 8.32
CA LEU A 167 8.00 -13.05 8.23
C LEU A 167 8.87 -12.81 9.46
N GLY A 168 8.34 -13.07 10.66
CA GLY A 168 9.10 -12.95 11.90
C GLY A 168 10.36 -13.80 11.90
N LYS A 169 10.25 -15.07 11.48
CA LYS A 169 11.41 -15.95 11.33
C LYS A 169 12.44 -15.40 10.35
N TYR A 170 12.00 -14.84 9.21
CA TYR A 170 12.94 -14.31 8.22
C TYR A 170 13.64 -13.05 8.74
N VAL A 171 12.92 -12.14 9.42
CA VAL A 171 13.53 -10.98 10.08
C VAL A 171 14.56 -11.42 11.14
N GLU A 172 14.25 -12.43 11.97
CA GLU A 172 15.18 -12.92 13.00
C GLU A 172 16.42 -13.62 12.42
N THR A 173 16.30 -14.27 11.25
CA THR A 173 17.37 -15.11 10.70
C THR A 173 18.21 -14.43 9.64
N LEU A 174 17.62 -13.54 8.85
CA LEU A 174 18.28 -12.83 7.75
C LEU A 174 18.61 -11.37 8.13
N GLY A 175 17.88 -10.82 9.07
CA GLY A 175 17.86 -9.41 9.39
C GLY A 175 16.96 -8.62 8.43
N ALA A 176 16.54 -7.42 8.87
CA ALA A 176 15.82 -6.46 8.08
C ALA A 176 16.73 -5.36 7.54
N GLY A 177 16.61 -5.03 6.25
CA GLY A 177 17.27 -3.88 5.63
C GLY A 177 16.53 -2.57 5.88
N GLU A 178 15.23 -2.66 6.24
CA GLU A 178 14.36 -1.51 6.43
C GLU A 178 13.44 -1.73 7.63
N THR A 179 12.97 -0.63 8.25
CA THR A 179 11.87 -0.69 9.23
C THR A 179 10.55 -0.38 8.54
N ASN A 180 9.56 -1.24 8.77
CA ASN A 180 8.29 -1.21 8.04
C ASN A 180 7.12 -1.63 8.90
N GLY A 181 5.91 -1.15 8.53
CA GLY A 181 4.64 -1.70 8.98
C GLY A 181 3.97 -2.48 7.86
N ILE A 182 3.65 -3.74 8.10
CA ILE A 182 3.10 -4.68 7.12
C ILE A 182 1.74 -5.19 7.62
N GLN A 183 0.77 -5.31 6.73
CA GLN A 183 -0.56 -5.80 7.05
C GLN A 183 -0.78 -7.18 6.43
N ILE A 184 -1.10 -8.17 7.28
CA ILE A 184 -1.36 -9.54 6.88
C ILE A 184 -2.72 -9.95 7.41
N ALA A 185 -3.61 -10.44 6.54
CA ALA A 185 -4.94 -10.84 6.98
C ALA A 185 -5.50 -12.03 6.19
N ASP A 186 -6.50 -12.68 6.78
CA ASP A 186 -7.32 -13.71 6.17
C ASP A 186 -8.80 -13.55 6.59
N ASP A 187 -9.64 -14.56 6.35
CA ASP A 187 -11.07 -14.52 6.70
C ASP A 187 -11.37 -14.58 8.21
N LYS A 188 -10.36 -14.71 9.05
CA LYS A 188 -10.48 -14.85 10.51
C LYS A 188 -9.85 -13.71 11.27
N GLU A 189 -8.71 -13.22 10.84
CA GLU A 189 -7.91 -12.27 11.59
C GLU A 189 -7.09 -11.35 10.69
N ALA A 190 -6.80 -10.14 11.21
CA ALA A 190 -5.86 -9.20 10.64
C ALA A 190 -4.75 -8.88 11.63
N TRP A 191 -3.55 -8.71 11.13
CA TRP A 191 -2.36 -8.40 11.90
C TRP A 191 -1.68 -7.14 11.35
N LEU A 192 -1.26 -6.27 12.27
CA LEU A 192 -0.23 -5.28 11.98
C LEU A 192 1.10 -5.84 12.47
N PHE A 193 2.04 -6.01 11.55
CA PHE A 193 3.41 -6.43 11.81
C PHE A 193 4.32 -5.21 11.69
N GLU A 194 5.15 -4.94 12.68
CA GLU A 194 6.11 -3.83 12.66
C GLU A 194 7.54 -4.35 12.85
N ILE A 195 8.43 -3.97 11.95
CA ILE A 195 9.88 -4.18 12.06
C ILE A 195 10.46 -2.93 12.73
N GLY A 196 11.17 -3.10 13.85
CA GLY A 196 11.70 -2.00 14.65
C GLY A 196 13.21 -1.78 14.54
N SER A 197 13.95 -2.83 14.15
CA SER A 197 15.41 -2.80 14.01
C SER A 197 15.86 -3.98 13.14
N GLY A 198 17.15 -4.25 13.07
CA GLY A 198 17.71 -5.32 12.25
C GLY A 198 17.08 -6.69 12.47
N HIS A 199 16.75 -7.05 13.73
CA HIS A 199 16.22 -8.39 14.06
C HIS A 199 15.00 -8.36 14.98
N HIS A 200 14.54 -7.17 15.41
CA HIS A 200 13.44 -7.06 16.35
C HIS A 200 12.15 -6.56 15.67
N TRP A 201 11.07 -7.29 15.93
CA TRP A 201 9.76 -7.06 15.37
C TRP A 201 8.66 -7.37 16.39
N ILE A 202 7.47 -6.84 16.14
CA ILE A 202 6.25 -7.18 16.84
C ILE A 202 5.09 -7.28 15.84
N ALA A 203 4.17 -8.20 16.09
CA ALA A 203 2.91 -8.26 15.38
C ALA A 203 1.75 -8.31 16.37
N VAL A 204 0.74 -7.48 16.13
CA VAL A 204 -0.46 -7.43 16.99
C VAL A 204 -1.70 -7.68 16.14
N ARG A 205 -2.51 -8.63 16.61
CA ARG A 205 -3.81 -8.92 16.01
C ARG A 205 -4.77 -7.76 16.24
N VAL A 206 -5.38 -7.28 15.18
CA VAL A 206 -6.42 -6.25 15.26
C VAL A 206 -7.68 -6.87 15.84
N PRO A 207 -8.27 -6.30 16.91
CA PRO A 207 -9.51 -6.82 17.49
C PRO A 207 -10.64 -6.87 16.46
N ASP A 208 -11.49 -7.90 16.55
CA ASP A 208 -12.60 -8.08 15.61
C ASP A 208 -13.54 -6.85 15.54
N ASP A 209 -13.74 -6.15 16.65
CA ASP A 209 -14.63 -4.99 16.79
C ASP A 209 -13.89 -3.64 16.76
N GLY A 210 -12.60 -3.67 16.41
CA GLY A 210 -11.72 -2.50 16.36
C GLY A 210 -11.13 -2.23 14.99
N TYR A 211 -10.51 -1.06 14.87
CA TYR A 211 -9.70 -0.69 13.74
C TYR A 211 -8.38 -0.05 14.18
N VAL A 212 -7.40 -0.12 13.31
CA VAL A 212 -6.07 0.49 13.46
C VAL A 212 -5.83 1.44 12.30
N VAL A 213 -5.18 2.56 12.59
CA VAL A 213 -4.66 3.49 11.57
C VAL A 213 -3.15 3.53 11.70
N MET A 214 -2.45 3.42 10.57
CA MET A 214 -1.01 3.58 10.49
C MET A 214 -0.64 4.60 9.41
N ALA A 215 0.22 5.55 9.78
CA ALA A 215 0.94 6.40 8.84
C ALA A 215 2.38 5.84 8.65
N ASN A 216 3.40 6.68 8.67
CA ASN A 216 4.80 6.27 8.56
C ASN A 216 5.53 6.32 9.91
N GLY A 217 4.82 6.03 10.97
CA GLY A 217 5.35 5.90 12.31
C GLY A 217 4.92 4.58 12.93
N MET A 218 5.77 3.95 13.70
CA MET A 218 5.43 2.74 14.44
C MET A 218 4.26 3.02 15.38
N ARG A 219 3.32 2.09 15.44
CA ARG A 219 2.02 2.28 16.11
C ARG A 219 1.84 1.45 17.37
N VAL A 220 2.48 0.27 17.42
CA VAL A 220 2.20 -0.71 18.48
C VAL A 220 2.64 -0.19 19.84
N HIS A 221 1.71 -0.03 20.74
CA HIS A 221 1.92 0.26 22.16
C HIS A 221 0.87 -0.43 23.02
N ASP A 222 1.10 -0.47 24.33
CA ASP A 222 0.27 -1.19 25.30
C ASP A 222 0.07 -2.68 24.94
N ALA A 223 1.03 -3.29 24.23
CA ALA A 223 0.98 -4.68 23.83
C ALA A 223 1.32 -5.59 25.02
N ASP A 224 0.48 -6.58 25.30
CA ASP A 224 0.78 -7.62 26.29
C ASP A 224 1.59 -8.74 25.62
N LEU A 225 2.90 -8.75 25.83
CA LEU A 225 3.80 -9.77 25.30
C LEU A 225 3.51 -11.19 25.82
N ASN A 226 2.68 -11.33 26.87
CA ASN A 226 2.25 -12.63 27.41
C ASN A 226 1.03 -13.18 26.66
N ASP A 227 0.27 -12.33 25.97
CA ASP A 227 -0.89 -12.74 25.16
C ASP A 227 -0.45 -13.27 23.80
N LYS A 228 0.09 -14.50 23.78
CA LYS A 228 0.58 -15.14 22.54
C LYS A 228 -0.50 -15.43 21.49
N ALA A 229 -1.79 -15.32 21.88
CA ALA A 229 -2.88 -15.45 20.93
C ALA A 229 -3.04 -14.20 20.05
N ASN A 230 -2.74 -13.02 20.59
CA ASN A 230 -2.95 -11.74 19.93
C ASN A 230 -1.67 -10.92 19.72
N VAL A 231 -0.56 -11.30 20.34
CA VAL A 231 0.74 -10.62 20.22
C VAL A 231 1.84 -11.63 19.94
N GLN A 232 2.55 -11.45 18.83
CA GLN A 232 3.76 -12.18 18.50
C GLN A 232 4.93 -11.17 18.41
N SER A 233 6.12 -11.61 18.76
CA SER A 233 7.31 -10.73 18.72
C SER A 233 8.58 -11.56 18.62
N SER A 234 9.66 -10.93 18.19
CA SER A 234 10.99 -11.52 18.25
C SER A 234 11.34 -11.98 19.66
N ALA A 235 12.12 -13.05 19.74
CA ALA A 235 12.55 -13.62 21.02
C ALA A 235 13.34 -12.60 21.85
N GLY A 236 13.05 -12.52 23.16
CA GLY A 236 13.80 -11.67 24.09
C GLY A 236 13.66 -10.16 23.89
N ILE A 237 12.61 -9.70 23.21
CA ILE A 237 12.43 -8.27 22.87
C ILE A 237 12.36 -7.37 24.12
N ALA A 238 11.71 -7.81 25.20
CA ALA A 238 11.62 -7.05 26.45
C ALA A 238 12.99 -6.93 27.13
N GLU A 239 13.73 -8.02 27.22
CA GLU A 239 15.08 -8.08 27.77
C GLU A 239 16.06 -7.25 26.93
N PHE A 240 15.90 -7.26 25.61
CA PHE A 240 16.67 -6.42 24.71
C PHE A 240 16.40 -4.93 24.97
N ALA A 241 15.12 -4.54 25.06
CA ALA A 241 14.71 -3.16 25.33
C ALA A 241 15.21 -2.66 26.69
N GLU A 242 15.20 -3.51 27.71
CA GLU A 242 15.75 -3.21 29.05
C GLU A 242 17.27 -3.06 29.01
N LYS A 243 17.98 -4.05 28.47
CA LYS A 243 19.45 -4.06 28.35
C LYS A 243 19.98 -2.82 27.65
N HIS A 244 19.32 -2.38 26.57
CA HIS A 244 19.73 -1.23 25.77
C HIS A 244 19.07 0.10 26.17
N GLN A 245 18.29 0.10 27.27
CA GLN A 245 17.62 1.28 27.81
C GLN A 245 16.77 2.02 26.77
N LEU A 246 16.04 1.23 25.93
CA LEU A 246 15.16 1.78 24.90
C LEU A 246 13.92 2.43 25.50
N LEU A 247 13.50 1.98 26.68
CA LEU A 247 12.45 2.55 27.51
C LEU A 247 12.96 2.86 28.90
N GLU A 248 12.39 3.85 29.59
CA GLU A 248 12.71 4.17 31.00
C GLU A 248 12.33 3.00 31.93
N LYS A 249 11.23 2.32 31.60
CA LYS A 249 10.75 1.13 32.28
C LYS A 249 10.16 0.19 31.26
N VAL A 250 10.59 -1.06 31.28
CA VAL A 250 9.99 -2.13 30.45
C VAL A 250 8.91 -2.84 31.25
N ASP A 251 7.71 -2.91 30.68
CA ASP A 251 6.59 -3.66 31.22
C ASP A 251 6.09 -4.62 30.12
N PRO A 252 6.36 -5.93 30.21
CA PRO A 252 5.92 -6.90 29.22
C PRO A 252 4.40 -6.99 29.04
N ALA A 253 3.60 -6.61 30.05
CA ALA A 253 2.15 -6.61 29.95
C ALA A 253 1.59 -5.33 29.27
N LYS A 254 2.45 -4.32 29.09
CA LYS A 254 2.11 -3.04 28.41
C LYS A 254 3.31 -2.51 27.61
N PHE A 255 3.87 -3.36 26.77
CA PHE A 255 5.05 -3.03 26.01
C PHE A 255 4.75 -1.96 24.95
N ASN A 256 5.53 -0.87 24.99
CA ASN A 256 5.42 0.21 24.01
C ASN A 256 6.52 0.08 22.97
N PHE A 257 6.24 -0.70 21.90
CA PHE A 257 7.18 -0.95 20.81
C PHE A 257 7.51 0.33 20.05
N ALA A 258 6.48 1.12 19.71
CA ALA A 258 6.67 2.37 18.96
C ALA A 258 7.62 3.36 19.66
N LYS A 259 7.55 3.46 21.01
CA LYS A 259 8.44 4.31 21.77
C LYS A 259 9.82 3.68 21.94
N ALA A 260 9.90 2.35 22.04
CA ALA A 260 11.17 1.64 22.19
C ALA A 260 12.02 1.71 20.91
N PHE A 261 11.41 1.52 19.76
CA PHE A 261 12.11 1.35 18.50
C PHE A 261 11.96 2.53 17.54
N GLY A 262 10.81 3.23 17.53
CA GLY A 262 10.48 4.25 16.56
C GLY A 262 10.56 5.69 17.07
N ILE A 263 10.12 6.60 16.23
CA ILE A 263 9.94 8.02 16.51
C ILE A 263 8.45 8.28 16.73
N VAL A 264 8.08 8.83 17.89
CA VAL A 264 6.67 9.10 18.25
C VAL A 264 6.39 10.60 18.27
N GLY A 265 5.14 11.00 17.97
CA GLY A 265 4.67 12.39 18.08
C GLY A 265 5.03 13.28 16.91
N ASP A 266 5.58 12.74 15.82
CA ASP A 266 5.83 13.49 14.60
C ASP A 266 4.50 13.88 13.93
N ALA A 267 4.29 15.17 13.71
CA ALA A 267 3.07 15.72 13.09
C ALA A 267 2.80 15.14 11.69
N TYR A 268 3.85 14.79 10.94
CA TYR A 268 3.73 14.12 9.66
C TYR A 268 2.89 12.84 9.72
N ASN A 269 2.98 12.14 10.85
CA ASN A 269 2.28 10.89 11.11
C ASN A 269 0.99 11.09 11.91
N VAL A 270 1.09 11.70 13.09
CA VAL A 270 -0.03 11.79 14.04
C VAL A 270 -1.18 12.67 13.53
N ASP A 271 -0.93 13.66 12.66
CA ASP A 271 -1.99 14.47 12.05
C ASP A 271 -2.90 13.60 11.15
N ARG A 272 -2.35 12.64 10.40
CA ARG A 272 -3.11 11.69 9.57
C ARG A 272 -3.86 10.66 10.43
N GLU A 273 -3.24 10.14 11.47
CA GLU A 273 -3.88 9.22 12.41
C GLU A 273 -5.07 9.88 13.09
N TRP A 274 -4.90 11.10 13.59
CA TRP A 274 -5.97 11.89 14.16
C TRP A 274 -7.11 12.09 13.16
N LEU A 275 -6.78 12.45 11.93
CA LEU A 275 -7.76 12.73 10.88
C LEU A 275 -8.63 11.50 10.58
N VAL A 276 -8.02 10.33 10.40
CA VAL A 276 -8.76 9.09 10.14
C VAL A 276 -9.64 8.72 11.34
N GLN A 277 -9.09 8.76 12.57
CA GLN A 277 -9.87 8.46 13.76
C GLN A 277 -11.03 9.44 13.94
N ASN A 278 -10.82 10.73 13.69
CA ASN A 278 -11.89 11.73 13.75
C ASN A 278 -12.97 11.50 12.68
N LYS A 279 -12.64 10.99 11.50
CA LYS A 279 -13.63 10.64 10.45
C LYS A 279 -14.43 9.38 10.78
N LEU A 280 -13.82 8.40 11.44
CA LEU A 280 -14.48 7.15 11.85
C LEU A 280 -15.23 7.28 13.19
N GLU A 281 -14.81 8.23 14.04
CA GLU A 281 -15.38 8.52 15.36
C GLU A 281 -15.55 10.03 15.55
N PRO A 282 -16.48 10.69 14.84
CA PRO A 282 -16.64 12.16 14.90
C PRO A 282 -17.08 12.65 16.29
N GLY A 283 -17.69 11.79 17.11
CA GLY A 283 -18.05 12.08 18.50
C GLY A 283 -16.89 12.00 19.50
N ARG A 284 -15.75 11.46 19.09
CA ARG A 284 -14.60 11.28 19.96
C ARG A 284 -13.89 12.61 20.22
N LYS A 285 -13.78 12.97 21.49
CA LYS A 285 -12.98 14.11 21.92
C LYS A 285 -11.52 13.67 22.07
N GLN A 286 -10.66 14.17 21.21
CA GLN A 286 -9.23 13.86 21.26
C GLN A 286 -8.42 15.06 20.75
N ASP A 287 -7.40 15.43 21.54
CA ASP A 287 -6.53 16.55 21.18
C ASP A 287 -5.69 16.22 19.93
N ILE A 288 -5.41 17.24 19.14
CA ILE A 288 -4.48 17.12 18.00
C ILE A 288 -3.05 16.95 18.50
N ARG A 289 -2.21 16.26 17.72
CA ARG A 289 -0.76 16.16 17.93
C ARG A 289 -0.36 15.59 19.29
N GLN A 290 -1.10 14.57 19.74
CA GLN A 290 -0.65 13.74 20.86
C GLN A 290 0.58 12.93 20.44
N GLN A 291 1.41 12.53 21.42
CA GLN A 291 2.57 11.67 21.17
C GLN A 291 2.17 10.33 20.54
N GLN A 292 1.07 9.75 21.01
CA GLN A 292 0.48 8.52 20.49
C GLN A 292 -1.03 8.60 20.64
N TYR A 293 -1.75 8.20 19.60
CA TYR A 293 -3.19 7.92 19.67
C TYR A 293 -3.40 6.45 19.99
N PRO A 294 -4.56 6.04 20.54
CA PRO A 294 -4.82 4.63 20.84
C PRO A 294 -4.42 3.73 19.66
N PHE A 295 -3.74 2.64 19.96
CA PHE A 295 -3.29 1.69 18.94
C PHE A 295 -4.46 1.20 18.10
N TYR A 296 -5.52 0.73 18.76
CA TYR A 296 -6.80 0.42 18.13
C TYR A 296 -7.95 1.12 18.86
N THR A 297 -9.06 1.30 18.15
CA THR A 297 -10.27 1.88 18.70
C THR A 297 -11.49 1.31 17.96
N LYS A 298 -12.70 1.59 18.48
CA LYS A 298 -13.95 1.11 17.88
C LYS A 298 -14.57 2.21 17.03
N PRO A 299 -15.01 1.93 15.82
CA PRO A 299 -15.66 2.95 15.01
C PRO A 299 -17.03 3.28 15.61
N GLU A 300 -17.48 4.54 15.44
CA GLU A 300 -18.83 4.96 15.89
C GLU A 300 -19.93 4.26 15.09
N LYS A 301 -19.68 3.97 13.83
CA LYS A 301 -20.56 3.18 12.94
C LYS A 301 -19.73 2.14 12.20
N PRO A 302 -20.31 1.01 11.80
CA PRO A 302 -19.59 0.04 10.99
C PRO A 302 -18.97 0.67 9.74
N ILE A 303 -17.70 0.38 9.52
CA ILE A 303 -16.87 0.97 8.45
C ILE A 303 -17.29 0.36 7.10
N SER A 304 -17.64 1.22 6.13
CA SER A 304 -17.92 0.80 4.76
C SER A 304 -16.77 1.10 3.80
N VAL A 305 -16.76 0.41 2.66
CA VAL A 305 -15.79 0.68 1.57
C VAL A 305 -15.88 2.12 1.08
N GLU A 306 -17.10 2.67 0.97
CA GLU A 306 -17.32 4.07 0.56
C GLU A 306 -16.68 5.06 1.53
N GLN A 307 -16.84 4.80 2.84
CA GLN A 307 -16.24 5.63 3.88
C GLN A 307 -14.71 5.58 3.83
N VAL A 308 -14.14 4.39 3.66
CA VAL A 308 -12.69 4.24 3.51
C VAL A 308 -12.19 4.91 2.24
N ALA A 309 -12.87 4.72 1.09
CA ALA A 309 -12.51 5.38 -0.15
C ALA A 309 -12.54 6.91 -0.03
N ALA A 310 -13.55 7.46 0.67
CA ALA A 310 -13.63 8.89 0.95
C ALA A 310 -12.47 9.38 1.85
N ILE A 311 -12.07 8.60 2.86
CA ILE A 311 -10.95 8.91 3.74
C ILE A 311 -9.63 8.90 2.97
N LEU A 312 -9.38 7.87 2.14
CA LEU A 312 -8.16 7.79 1.32
C LEU A 312 -8.01 8.95 0.32
N ARG A 313 -9.12 9.67 0.01
CA ARG A 313 -9.15 10.82 -0.91
C ARG A 313 -9.00 12.18 -0.22
N ILE A 314 -8.82 12.24 1.11
CA ILE A 314 -8.68 13.52 1.82
C ILE A 314 -7.32 14.12 1.52
N ASP A 315 -7.31 15.24 0.80
CA ASP A 315 -6.13 15.96 0.33
C ASP A 315 -5.83 17.25 1.11
N SER A 316 -6.57 17.52 2.16
CA SER A 316 -6.38 18.71 2.99
C SER A 316 -6.94 18.51 4.40
N TYR A 317 -6.57 19.42 5.31
CA TYR A 317 -7.13 19.48 6.66
C TYR A 317 -8.23 20.54 6.78
N ALA A 318 -8.73 21.05 5.66
CA ALA A 318 -9.75 22.10 5.65
C ALA A 318 -10.98 21.73 6.50
N GLY A 319 -11.45 22.68 7.29
CA GLY A 319 -12.58 22.51 8.20
C GLY A 319 -12.31 21.63 9.42
N THR A 320 -11.06 21.27 9.71
CA THR A 320 -10.65 20.53 10.91
C THR A 320 -9.86 21.42 11.88
N PRO A 321 -9.68 21.02 13.15
CA PRO A 321 -8.78 21.71 14.08
C PRO A 321 -7.32 21.82 13.63
N LEU A 322 -6.90 21.04 12.62
CA LEU A 322 -5.55 21.08 12.02
C LEU A 322 -5.44 22.06 10.86
N ASP A 323 -6.56 22.67 10.43
CA ASP A 323 -6.58 23.61 9.31
C ASP A 323 -5.71 24.84 9.61
N GLY A 324 -4.77 25.15 8.71
CA GLY A 324 -3.83 26.25 8.85
C GLY A 324 -2.83 26.15 10.01
N LYS A 325 -2.85 25.08 10.80
CA LYS A 325 -1.93 24.88 11.93
C LYS A 325 -0.62 24.27 11.48
N LYS A 326 0.44 25.08 11.45
CA LYS A 326 1.80 24.57 11.20
C LYS A 326 2.27 23.69 12.36
N PRO A 327 2.98 22.57 12.08
CA PRO A 327 3.69 21.81 13.09
C PRO A 327 4.79 22.63 13.77
N ALA A 328 5.27 22.18 14.93
CA ALA A 328 6.40 22.78 15.61
C ALA A 328 7.73 22.40 14.93
N GLY A 329 8.71 23.28 15.00
CA GLY A 329 10.04 23.04 14.43
C GLY A 329 10.00 22.79 12.91
N ASP A 330 10.81 21.82 12.47
CA ASP A 330 10.95 21.45 11.06
C ASP A 330 9.96 20.37 10.62
N GLN A 331 9.04 19.95 11.49
CA GLN A 331 8.03 18.94 11.14
C GLN A 331 7.12 19.43 10.03
N LYS A 332 6.70 18.51 9.16
CA LYS A 332 5.84 18.79 8.01
C LYS A 332 4.43 18.28 8.26
N GLN A 333 3.42 19.07 7.94
CA GLN A 333 2.04 18.58 7.86
C GLN A 333 1.79 18.00 6.47
N ARG A 334 1.11 16.85 6.43
CA ARG A 334 0.82 16.13 5.20
C ARG A 334 -0.59 15.54 5.24
N PRO A 335 -1.44 15.78 4.23
CA PRO A 335 -2.74 15.13 4.13
C PRO A 335 -2.61 13.64 3.76
N ILE A 336 -3.76 12.92 3.70
CA ILE A 336 -3.79 11.51 3.33
C ILE A 336 -3.50 11.36 1.84
N ALA A 337 -4.36 11.92 0.97
CA ALA A 337 -4.14 11.90 -0.47
C ALA A 337 -3.12 12.96 -0.91
N MET A 338 -2.28 12.56 -1.83
CA MET A 338 -1.25 13.40 -2.46
C MET A 338 -1.28 13.19 -3.97
N GLU A 339 -0.84 14.20 -4.74
CA GLU A 339 -0.73 14.08 -6.19
C GLU A 339 0.21 12.94 -6.62
N ARG A 340 1.19 12.64 -5.80
CA ARG A 340 2.18 11.57 -6.02
C ARG A 340 1.74 10.19 -5.57
N ASN A 341 0.47 9.96 -5.25
CA ASN A 341 -0.03 8.61 -5.07
C ASN A 341 0.03 7.86 -6.41
N VAL A 342 0.52 6.64 -6.41
CA VAL A 342 0.71 5.82 -7.61
C VAL A 342 -0.21 4.61 -7.66
N GLU A 343 -0.70 4.18 -6.51
CA GLU A 343 -1.78 3.21 -6.36
C GLU A 343 -2.55 3.40 -5.05
N ALA A 344 -3.72 2.81 -4.95
CA ALA A 344 -4.45 2.59 -3.70
C ALA A 344 -5.31 1.34 -3.79
N HIS A 345 -5.51 0.68 -2.65
CA HIS A 345 -6.34 -0.50 -2.56
C HIS A 345 -7.16 -0.53 -1.27
N ILE A 346 -8.32 -1.18 -1.34
CA ILE A 346 -9.17 -1.56 -0.22
C ILE A 346 -9.45 -3.05 -0.39
N LEU A 347 -8.84 -3.88 0.43
CA LEU A 347 -8.97 -5.32 0.42
C LEU A 347 -10.02 -5.75 1.44
N GLN A 348 -11.01 -6.49 1.02
CA GLN A 348 -12.04 -7.11 1.86
C GLN A 348 -11.84 -8.62 1.84
N VAL A 349 -11.61 -9.24 3.00
CA VAL A 349 -11.68 -10.70 3.12
C VAL A 349 -13.02 -11.05 3.74
N ARG A 350 -13.89 -11.66 2.97
CA ARG A 350 -15.33 -11.81 3.23
C ARG A 350 -15.66 -13.26 3.59
N PRO A 351 -15.71 -13.63 4.90
CA PRO A 351 -15.92 -15.02 5.32
C PRO A 351 -17.26 -15.62 4.87
N GLN A 352 -18.26 -14.78 4.54
CA GLN A 352 -19.56 -15.22 4.03
C GLN A 352 -19.55 -15.64 2.55
N MET A 353 -18.44 -15.39 1.83
CA MET A 353 -18.27 -15.82 0.45
C MET A 353 -17.65 -17.22 0.37
N PRO A 354 -17.95 -18.00 -0.68
CA PRO A 354 -17.29 -19.28 -0.90
C PRO A 354 -15.77 -19.14 -1.03
N LYS A 355 -15.02 -20.16 -0.59
CA LYS A 355 -13.55 -20.21 -0.79
C LYS A 355 -13.18 -20.03 -2.26
N GLY A 356 -12.14 -19.23 -2.52
CA GLY A 356 -11.74 -18.81 -3.85
C GLY A 356 -12.50 -17.57 -4.40
N LEU A 357 -13.43 -17.01 -3.58
CA LEU A 357 -14.22 -15.81 -3.90
C LEU A 357 -14.25 -14.82 -2.71
N GLN A 358 -13.49 -15.08 -1.65
CA GLN A 358 -13.58 -14.32 -0.41
C GLN A 358 -12.88 -12.95 -0.52
N VAL A 359 -11.77 -12.86 -1.26
CA VAL A 359 -10.99 -11.64 -1.36
C VAL A 359 -11.49 -10.77 -2.50
N LEU A 360 -12.13 -9.66 -2.15
CA LEU A 360 -12.49 -8.58 -3.06
C LEU A 360 -11.58 -7.38 -2.83
N SER A 361 -10.91 -6.94 -3.87
CA SER A 361 -10.12 -5.72 -3.88
C SER A 361 -10.88 -4.62 -4.61
N TRP A 362 -10.87 -3.40 -4.07
CA TRP A 362 -11.16 -2.16 -4.79
C TRP A 362 -9.83 -1.45 -4.95
N GLN A 363 -9.32 -1.37 -6.18
CA GLN A 363 -7.98 -0.84 -6.42
C GLN A 363 -7.98 0.25 -7.49
N SER A 364 -7.16 1.29 -7.25
CA SER A 364 -6.94 2.41 -8.16
C SER A 364 -5.50 2.37 -8.68
N LEU A 365 -5.34 2.56 -9.97
CA LEU A 365 -4.07 2.80 -10.62
C LEU A 365 -3.86 4.31 -10.79
N GLY A 366 -2.76 4.83 -10.25
CA GLY A 366 -2.45 6.25 -10.22
C GLY A 366 -3.00 6.96 -8.98
N ASN A 367 -3.21 8.26 -9.09
CA ASN A 367 -3.68 9.11 -7.99
C ASN A 367 -5.09 8.75 -7.54
N VAL A 368 -5.26 8.28 -6.30
CA VAL A 368 -6.55 7.87 -5.75
C VAL A 368 -7.50 9.05 -5.51
N ARG A 369 -6.97 10.26 -5.27
CA ARG A 369 -7.79 11.47 -5.05
C ARG A 369 -8.79 11.67 -6.18
N ASP A 370 -8.32 11.51 -7.40
CA ASP A 370 -9.08 11.77 -8.63
C ASP A 370 -9.40 10.46 -9.39
N GLY A 371 -8.66 9.40 -9.09
CA GLY A 371 -8.72 8.10 -9.75
C GLY A 371 -9.91 7.24 -9.36
N LEU A 372 -10.11 6.18 -10.13
CA LEU A 372 -11.21 5.23 -10.08
C LEU A 372 -10.80 3.97 -9.32
N LEU A 373 -11.61 3.54 -8.35
CA LEU A 373 -11.48 2.26 -7.67
C LEU A 373 -12.27 1.17 -8.40
N LEU A 374 -11.59 0.11 -8.83
CA LEU A 374 -12.16 -1.02 -9.59
C LEU A 374 -12.19 -2.30 -8.76
N PRO A 375 -13.29 -3.09 -8.84
CA PRO A 375 -13.43 -4.33 -8.08
C PRO A 375 -12.75 -5.52 -8.78
N TYR A 376 -11.98 -6.32 -8.00
CA TYR A 376 -11.37 -7.57 -8.46
C TYR A 376 -11.53 -8.66 -7.41
N TYR A 377 -11.97 -9.85 -7.83
CA TYR A 377 -11.96 -11.06 -7.00
C TYR A 377 -10.58 -11.73 -7.10
N LEU A 378 -9.67 -11.36 -6.20
CA LEU A 378 -8.24 -11.66 -6.34
C LEU A 378 -7.91 -13.16 -6.36
N GLU A 379 -8.54 -13.96 -5.48
CA GLU A 379 -8.31 -15.42 -5.42
C GLU A 379 -8.68 -16.13 -6.72
N SER A 380 -9.62 -15.56 -7.49
CA SER A 380 -10.14 -16.18 -8.72
C SER A 380 -9.30 -15.89 -9.95
N LEU A 381 -8.44 -14.87 -9.91
CA LEU A 381 -7.66 -14.47 -11.06
C LEU A 381 -6.61 -15.51 -11.43
N ARG A 382 -6.56 -15.88 -12.69
CA ARG A 382 -5.50 -16.69 -13.31
C ARG A 382 -4.59 -15.86 -14.21
N GLY A 383 -5.04 -14.65 -14.54
CA GLY A 383 -4.31 -13.65 -15.30
C GLY A 383 -5.06 -12.33 -15.32
N THR A 384 -4.34 -11.26 -15.63
CA THR A 384 -4.87 -9.92 -15.86
C THR A 384 -4.74 -9.55 -17.33
N PRO A 385 -5.56 -8.65 -17.87
CA PRO A 385 -5.39 -8.20 -19.26
C PRO A 385 -4.00 -7.60 -19.48
N ARG A 386 -3.42 -7.84 -20.65
CA ARG A 386 -2.04 -7.42 -20.96
C ARG A 386 -1.77 -5.94 -20.67
N VAL A 387 -2.72 -5.07 -20.95
CA VAL A 387 -2.58 -3.62 -20.72
C VAL A 387 -2.41 -3.25 -19.24
N PHE A 388 -2.85 -4.11 -18.30
CA PHE A 388 -2.60 -3.96 -16.87
C PHE A 388 -1.25 -4.51 -16.41
N GLN A 389 -0.56 -5.24 -17.28
CA GLN A 389 0.76 -5.82 -17.01
C GLN A 389 1.90 -4.98 -17.60
N GLN A 390 1.60 -3.83 -18.21
CA GLN A 390 2.57 -2.97 -18.86
C GLN A 390 2.74 -1.66 -18.11
N GLY A 391 3.96 -1.16 -18.07
CA GLY A 391 4.32 0.11 -17.46
C GLY A 391 5.65 0.64 -17.99
N SER A 392 5.87 1.91 -17.77
CA SER A 392 7.06 2.66 -18.14
C SER A 392 7.08 3.95 -17.32
N ASP A 393 8.24 4.56 -17.10
CA ASP A 393 8.35 5.92 -16.57
C ASP A 393 7.93 6.97 -17.61
N ASP A 394 7.98 6.61 -18.89
CA ASP A 394 7.47 7.43 -19.98
C ASP A 394 6.04 7.05 -20.35
N PHE A 395 5.29 7.99 -20.93
CA PHE A 395 3.92 7.75 -21.36
C PHE A 395 3.86 6.57 -22.36
N ASP A 396 3.04 5.58 -22.00
CA ASP A 396 2.78 4.40 -22.82
C ASP A 396 1.27 4.24 -23.01
N GLU A 397 0.80 4.40 -24.24
CA GLU A 397 -0.63 4.25 -24.59
C GLU A 397 -1.17 2.84 -24.40
N HIS A 398 -0.31 1.83 -24.28
CA HIS A 398 -0.64 0.42 -24.07
C HIS A 398 -0.70 0.07 -22.58
N SER A 399 -0.42 1.04 -21.69
CA SER A 399 -0.47 0.86 -20.24
C SER A 399 -1.81 1.37 -19.68
N ALA A 400 -2.51 0.51 -18.93
CA ALA A 400 -3.71 0.90 -18.18
C ALA A 400 -3.37 1.98 -17.15
N TRP A 401 -2.25 1.84 -16.45
CA TRP A 401 -1.79 2.85 -15.49
C TRP A 401 -1.65 4.23 -16.14
N TRP A 402 -0.98 4.30 -17.30
CA TRP A 402 -0.81 5.55 -18.02
C TRP A 402 -2.12 6.11 -18.57
N THR A 403 -3.07 5.25 -18.93
CA THR A 403 -4.40 5.71 -19.36
C THR A 403 -5.11 6.44 -18.23
N PHE A 404 -5.18 5.86 -17.02
CA PHE A 404 -5.78 6.49 -15.86
C PHE A 404 -4.97 7.72 -15.39
N ARG A 405 -3.65 7.61 -15.33
CA ARG A 405 -2.78 8.71 -14.89
C ARG A 405 -2.84 9.92 -15.82
N SER A 406 -2.77 9.71 -17.13
CA SER A 406 -2.83 10.80 -18.10
C SER A 406 -4.22 11.47 -18.13
N LEU A 407 -5.30 10.73 -17.88
CA LEU A 407 -6.62 11.30 -17.73
C LEU A 407 -6.66 12.32 -16.58
N THR A 408 -6.15 11.96 -15.39
CA THR A 408 -6.10 12.89 -14.26
C THR A 408 -5.18 14.08 -14.53
N SER A 409 -4.02 13.85 -15.16
CA SER A 409 -3.09 14.92 -15.52
C SER A 409 -3.69 15.91 -16.51
N LEU A 410 -4.44 15.44 -17.52
CA LEU A 410 -5.15 16.32 -18.46
C LEU A 410 -6.30 17.09 -17.81
N ALA A 411 -7.02 16.47 -16.86
CA ALA A 411 -8.06 17.17 -16.13
C ALA A 411 -7.50 18.34 -15.29
N HIS A 412 -6.30 18.18 -14.74
CA HIS A 412 -5.58 19.24 -14.03
C HIS A 412 -5.06 20.39 -14.93
N ALA A 413 -5.09 20.25 -16.24
CA ALA A 413 -4.77 21.37 -17.13
C ALA A 413 -5.77 22.53 -17.00
N ASN A 414 -7.01 22.23 -16.60
CA ASN A 414 -8.02 23.22 -16.24
C ASN A 414 -8.97 22.65 -15.18
N ASP A 415 -8.57 22.77 -13.89
CA ASP A 415 -9.30 22.21 -12.76
C ASP A 415 -10.77 22.62 -12.70
N LYS A 416 -11.06 23.91 -13.00
CA LYS A 416 -12.44 24.43 -12.93
C LYS A 416 -13.37 23.76 -13.95
N GLN A 417 -12.85 23.40 -15.09
CA GLN A 417 -13.62 22.85 -16.21
C GLN A 417 -13.67 21.31 -16.14
N TYR A 418 -12.54 20.65 -15.93
CA TYR A 418 -12.44 19.21 -16.15
C TYR A 418 -12.53 18.37 -14.87
N MET A 419 -12.09 18.89 -13.70
CA MET A 419 -12.19 18.12 -12.47
C MET A 419 -13.64 17.77 -12.08
N PRO A 420 -14.66 18.64 -12.23
CA PRO A 420 -16.05 18.24 -12.01
C PRO A 420 -16.53 17.15 -12.96
N LEU A 421 -16.06 17.14 -14.21
CA LEU A 421 -16.40 16.09 -15.19
C LEU A 421 -15.77 14.75 -14.80
N LEU A 422 -14.48 14.77 -14.45
CA LEU A 422 -13.73 13.60 -13.99
C LEU A 422 -14.35 13.00 -12.72
N HIS A 423 -14.58 13.81 -11.70
CA HIS A 423 -15.18 13.34 -10.45
C HIS A 423 -16.62 12.85 -10.67
N GLY A 424 -17.43 13.53 -11.47
CA GLY A 424 -18.78 13.07 -11.79
C GLY A 424 -18.80 11.76 -12.58
N TRP A 425 -17.84 11.53 -13.47
CA TRP A 425 -17.65 10.25 -14.17
C TRP A 425 -17.23 9.14 -13.18
N ARG A 426 -16.20 9.38 -12.38
CA ARG A 426 -15.70 8.45 -11.35
C ARG A 426 -16.82 8.04 -10.39
N ASP A 427 -17.50 9.01 -9.80
CA ASP A 427 -18.50 8.76 -8.75
C ASP A 427 -19.71 7.97 -9.28
N ARG A 428 -20.15 8.25 -10.52
CA ARG A 428 -21.22 7.46 -11.17
C ARG A 428 -20.76 6.03 -11.43
N LEU A 429 -19.54 5.85 -11.93
CA LEU A 429 -19.05 4.52 -12.26
C LEU A 429 -18.84 3.67 -11.00
N GLU A 430 -18.14 4.18 -10.01
CA GLU A 430 -17.95 3.50 -8.72
C GLU A 430 -19.29 3.23 -8.02
N GLY A 431 -20.20 4.20 -8.00
CA GLY A 431 -21.54 4.02 -7.44
C GLY A 431 -22.29 2.89 -8.10
N SER A 432 -22.24 2.79 -9.44
CA SER A 432 -22.86 1.70 -10.19
C SER A 432 -22.23 0.35 -9.89
N LEU A 433 -20.90 0.27 -9.81
CA LEU A 433 -20.18 -0.95 -9.49
C LEU A 433 -20.49 -1.43 -8.07
N ARG A 434 -20.50 -0.54 -7.08
CA ARG A 434 -20.87 -0.87 -5.70
C ARG A 434 -22.35 -1.29 -5.59
N ALA A 435 -23.25 -0.62 -6.28
CA ALA A 435 -24.65 -1.00 -6.28
C ALA A 435 -24.91 -2.38 -6.92
N ALA A 436 -24.10 -2.77 -7.91
CA ALA A 436 -24.20 -4.07 -8.57
C ALA A 436 -23.54 -5.21 -7.76
N GLN A 437 -22.61 -4.90 -6.86
CA GLN A 437 -21.77 -5.87 -6.14
C GLN A 437 -22.59 -6.93 -5.38
N PRO A 438 -23.66 -6.62 -4.63
CA PRO A 438 -24.45 -7.64 -3.92
C PRO A 438 -25.10 -8.66 -4.86
N ALA A 439 -25.63 -8.21 -6.01
CA ALA A 439 -26.22 -9.10 -7.00
C ALA A 439 -25.16 -9.99 -7.66
N GLN A 440 -23.98 -9.46 -7.92
CA GLN A 440 -22.83 -10.21 -8.42
C GLN A 440 -22.41 -11.29 -7.42
N ASP A 441 -22.32 -10.97 -6.13
CA ASP A 441 -21.97 -11.91 -5.06
C ASP A 441 -23.00 -13.05 -4.98
N GLU A 442 -24.29 -12.76 -5.02
CA GLU A 442 -25.35 -13.79 -4.99
C GLU A 442 -25.30 -14.70 -6.21
N MET A 443 -25.03 -14.16 -7.40
CA MET A 443 -24.82 -14.97 -8.59
C MET A 443 -23.61 -15.90 -8.43
N LEU A 444 -22.49 -15.41 -7.92
CA LEU A 444 -21.28 -16.20 -7.71
C LEU A 444 -21.47 -17.28 -6.64
N LYS A 445 -22.20 -17.00 -5.56
CA LYS A 445 -22.60 -17.99 -4.55
C LYS A 445 -23.43 -19.11 -5.15
N ALA A 446 -24.44 -18.75 -5.96
CA ALA A 446 -25.29 -19.72 -6.64
C ALA A 446 -24.50 -20.60 -7.64
N LEU A 447 -23.54 -20.01 -8.36
CA LEU A 447 -22.64 -20.79 -9.24
C LEU A 447 -21.73 -21.72 -8.41
N ALA A 448 -21.15 -21.24 -7.31
CA ALA A 448 -20.25 -22.00 -6.46
C ALA A 448 -20.92 -23.22 -5.81
N GLN A 449 -22.21 -23.14 -5.52
CA GLN A 449 -23.01 -24.28 -5.05
C GLN A 449 -23.10 -25.42 -6.08
N LYS A 450 -22.99 -25.11 -7.36
CA LYS A 450 -23.04 -26.07 -8.46
C LYS A 450 -21.64 -26.53 -8.88
N ASP A 451 -20.75 -25.56 -9.07
CA ASP A 451 -19.37 -25.78 -9.51
C ASP A 451 -18.50 -24.59 -9.12
N GLY A 452 -17.55 -24.82 -8.20
CA GLY A 452 -16.64 -23.79 -7.72
C GLY A 452 -15.69 -23.26 -8.81
N GLU A 453 -15.30 -24.09 -9.80
CA GLU A 453 -14.45 -23.64 -10.90
C GLU A 453 -15.21 -22.72 -11.86
N VAL A 454 -16.47 -23.02 -12.14
CA VAL A 454 -17.34 -22.15 -12.96
C VAL A 454 -17.55 -20.81 -12.26
N ALA A 455 -17.75 -20.82 -10.93
CA ALA A 455 -17.88 -19.58 -10.16
C ALA A 455 -16.61 -18.73 -10.19
N ARG A 456 -15.43 -19.33 -9.99
CA ARG A 456 -14.13 -18.62 -10.08
C ARG A 456 -13.91 -18.07 -11.49
N ALA A 457 -14.16 -18.84 -12.53
CA ALA A 457 -14.05 -18.36 -13.91
C ALA A 457 -15.03 -17.22 -14.22
N ALA A 458 -16.23 -17.21 -13.63
CA ALA A 458 -17.17 -16.10 -13.76
C ALA A 458 -16.66 -14.84 -13.04
N ALA A 459 -16.09 -14.99 -11.84
CA ALA A 459 -15.51 -13.88 -11.08
C ALA A 459 -14.29 -13.27 -11.78
N GLU A 460 -13.41 -14.08 -12.37
CA GLU A 460 -12.29 -13.61 -13.20
C GLU A 460 -12.79 -12.82 -14.43
N ARG A 461 -13.79 -13.36 -15.17
CA ARG A 461 -14.36 -12.63 -16.32
C ARG A 461 -15.02 -11.32 -15.92
N PHE A 462 -15.72 -11.29 -14.78
CA PHE A 462 -16.30 -10.06 -14.24
C PHE A 462 -15.20 -9.04 -13.92
N SER A 463 -14.17 -9.42 -13.17
CA SER A 463 -13.07 -8.55 -12.78
C SER A 463 -12.36 -7.96 -14.01
N ASN A 464 -11.88 -8.83 -14.90
CA ASN A 464 -11.14 -8.40 -16.08
C ASN A 464 -12.02 -7.64 -17.08
N GLY A 465 -13.28 -8.05 -17.25
CA GLY A 465 -14.24 -7.37 -18.14
C GLY A 465 -14.59 -5.98 -17.63
N THR A 466 -14.84 -5.81 -16.32
CA THR A 466 -15.10 -4.51 -15.70
C THR A 466 -13.89 -3.59 -15.84
N ALA A 467 -12.69 -4.12 -15.63
CA ALA A 467 -11.44 -3.35 -15.73
C ALA A 467 -11.21 -2.84 -17.17
N LEU A 468 -11.40 -3.69 -18.17
CA LEU A 468 -11.28 -3.30 -19.59
C LEU A 468 -12.34 -2.28 -20.01
N TRP A 469 -13.59 -2.49 -19.56
CA TRP A 469 -14.66 -1.53 -19.83
C TRP A 469 -14.37 -0.16 -19.20
N ALA A 470 -13.91 -0.12 -17.94
CA ALA A 470 -13.58 1.13 -17.27
C ALA A 470 -12.38 1.83 -17.95
N LEU A 471 -11.39 1.05 -18.43
CA LEU A 471 -10.25 1.57 -19.17
C LEU A 471 -10.70 2.23 -20.49
N ASP A 472 -11.62 1.59 -21.24
CA ASP A 472 -12.20 2.17 -22.45
C ASP A 472 -12.90 3.49 -22.15
N GLN A 473 -13.77 3.53 -21.11
CA GLN A 473 -14.47 4.75 -20.69
C GLN A 473 -13.49 5.87 -20.28
N ALA A 474 -12.41 5.53 -19.59
CA ALA A 474 -11.33 6.48 -19.24
C ALA A 474 -10.63 7.02 -20.50
N GLY A 475 -10.36 6.15 -21.48
CA GLY A 475 -9.80 6.51 -22.77
C GLY A 475 -10.69 7.50 -23.54
N VAL A 476 -12.00 7.26 -23.57
CA VAL A 476 -12.97 8.17 -24.20
C VAL A 476 -12.99 9.53 -23.51
N LEU A 477 -13.06 9.57 -22.17
CA LEU A 477 -13.05 10.83 -21.42
C LEU A 477 -11.72 11.59 -21.62
N ARG A 478 -10.60 10.88 -21.61
CA ARG A 478 -9.28 11.45 -21.90
C ARG A 478 -9.22 12.09 -23.29
N ALA A 479 -9.70 11.38 -24.30
CA ALA A 479 -9.73 11.89 -25.67
C ALA A 479 -10.61 13.13 -25.82
N ASN A 480 -11.77 13.17 -25.12
CA ASN A 480 -12.67 14.33 -25.11
C ASN A 480 -11.98 15.56 -24.48
N ILE A 481 -11.34 15.40 -23.32
CA ILE A 481 -10.61 16.50 -22.65
C ILE A 481 -9.45 16.98 -23.54
N LEU A 482 -8.67 16.07 -24.13
CA LEU A 482 -7.58 16.44 -25.03
C LEU A 482 -8.07 17.20 -26.26
N THR A 483 -9.21 16.77 -26.85
CA THR A 483 -9.84 17.44 -27.99
C THR A 483 -10.28 18.86 -27.61
N ASP A 484 -10.88 19.03 -26.44
CA ASP A 484 -11.35 20.33 -25.97
C ASP A 484 -10.18 21.28 -25.65
N LEU A 485 -9.13 20.76 -24.98
CA LEU A 485 -7.89 21.49 -24.76
C LEU A 485 -7.26 21.94 -26.09
N THR A 486 -7.21 21.05 -27.09
CA THR A 486 -6.67 21.38 -28.42
C THR A 486 -7.46 22.50 -29.11
N LYS A 487 -8.80 22.47 -29.01
CA LYS A 487 -9.67 23.52 -29.56
C LYS A 487 -9.50 24.86 -28.84
N SER A 488 -9.18 24.84 -27.54
CA SER A 488 -8.98 26.05 -26.72
C SER A 488 -7.57 26.61 -26.80
N THR A 489 -6.64 25.96 -27.50
CA THR A 489 -5.28 26.47 -27.71
C THR A 489 -5.33 27.79 -28.49
N GLU A 490 -4.77 28.86 -27.93
CA GLU A 490 -4.72 30.14 -28.62
C GLU A 490 -3.95 30.02 -29.93
N GLN A 491 -4.57 30.48 -31.00
CA GLN A 491 -3.94 30.61 -32.28
C GLN A 491 -3.37 32.06 -32.37
N ASN A 492 -2.07 32.20 -32.46
CA ASN A 492 -1.38 33.47 -32.61
C ASN A 492 -1.57 34.06 -34.01
N TYR A 493 -2.77 33.92 -34.61
CA TYR A 493 -3.13 34.52 -35.86
C TYR A 493 -4.11 35.67 -35.64
N SER A 494 -3.87 36.77 -36.32
CA SER A 494 -4.86 37.86 -36.38
C SER A 494 -6.16 37.40 -37.06
N PRO A 495 -7.31 38.05 -36.77
CA PRO A 495 -8.56 37.74 -37.49
C PRO A 495 -8.43 37.76 -39.01
N GLU A 496 -7.58 38.64 -39.57
CA GLU A 496 -7.32 38.75 -41.01
C GLU A 496 -6.51 37.56 -41.54
N GLU A 497 -5.56 37.05 -40.77
CA GLU A 497 -4.79 35.84 -41.11
C GLU A 497 -5.65 34.57 -41.03
N LEU A 498 -6.52 34.46 -40.03
CA LEU A 498 -7.49 33.38 -39.91
C LEU A 498 -8.47 33.33 -41.11
N GLU A 499 -8.89 34.49 -41.58
CA GLU A 499 -9.79 34.55 -42.75
C GLU A 499 -9.10 34.07 -44.04
N LYS A 500 -7.79 34.37 -44.21
CA LYS A 500 -6.99 33.88 -45.32
C LYS A 500 -6.78 32.38 -45.28
N ILE A 501 -6.60 31.78 -44.08
CA ILE A 501 -6.41 30.32 -43.90
C ILE A 501 -7.68 29.54 -44.18
N LYS A 502 -8.86 30.10 -43.93
CA LYS A 502 -10.16 29.44 -44.21
C LYS A 502 -10.38 29.19 -45.71
N HIS A 503 -9.65 29.84 -46.55
CA HIS A 503 -9.77 29.76 -48.03
C HIS A 503 -8.66 28.97 -48.70
N LEU A 504 -7.74 28.37 -47.89
CA LEU A 504 -6.75 27.38 -48.31
C LEU A 504 -7.24 25.95 -48.08
#